data_b0f910ca6f5dcad7c7e6a646f8f946f0
#
_entry.id   b0f910ca6f5dcad7c7e6a646f8f946f0
#
_cell.length_a   1.000
_cell.length_b   1.000
_cell.length_c   1.000
_cell.angle_alpha   90.00
_cell.angle_beta   90.00
_cell.angle_gamma   90.00
#
_symmetry.space_group_name_H-M   'P 1'
#
loop_
_entity.id
_entity.type
_entity.pdbx_description
1 polymer ?
#
loop_
_entity_poly.entity_id
_entity_poly.type
_entity_poly.pdbx_seq_one_letter_code
_entity_poly.pdbx_strand_id
1 'polypeptide(L)'
;MKAARGVLCAFAAVLALNPVRVDAGDVVYSCVTEDKRIALTFDDGPHPVYTEEILSILDEYGIKATFFLIGVNAEAYPEIARKEAAAGHELGNHSYSHADLGKAGYGTVCREIDEGERAVWENFEYRTRLLRPPGGCWGDDLVRAASERDYTLVCWSVDTRDWAHTPSGKIVENVMQNTAGGDILLFHDYVYGDSPTPEALRVLIPKLLDQGYRFVTVSELLQKDAGQ
;
A
#
# COMPACT_ATOMS: atom_id res chain seq x y z
N MET A 1 -17.97 -7.70 51.74
CA MET A 1 -18.24 -6.74 50.67
C MET A 1 -16.97 -6.61 49.84
N LYS A 2 -16.91 -7.26 48.66
CA LYS A 2 -15.77 -7.17 47.73
C LYS A 2 -16.20 -6.33 46.52
N ALA A 3 -15.56 -5.17 46.34
CA ALA A 3 -15.82 -4.27 45.23
C ALA A 3 -15.17 -4.86 43.95
N ALA A 4 -16.00 -5.10 42.93
CA ALA A 4 -15.56 -5.44 41.62
C ALA A 4 -15.04 -4.18 40.90
N ARG A 5 -13.76 -4.19 40.51
CA ARG A 5 -13.18 -3.18 39.63
C ARG A 5 -13.53 -3.55 38.19
N GLY A 6 -14.44 -2.81 37.59
CA GLY A 6 -14.71 -2.92 36.15
C GLY A 6 -13.53 -2.39 35.35
N VAL A 7 -13.02 -3.23 34.45
CA VAL A 7 -12.06 -2.82 33.42
C VAL A 7 -12.85 -2.13 32.31
N LEU A 8 -12.62 -0.83 32.16
CA LEU A 8 -13.19 -0.03 31.09
C LEU A 8 -12.33 -0.27 29.82
N CYS A 9 -12.80 -1.12 28.91
CA CYS A 9 -12.24 -1.21 27.58
C CYS A 9 -12.61 0.08 26.81
N ALA A 10 -11.61 0.92 26.59
CA ALA A 10 -11.75 2.05 25.67
C ALA A 10 -11.80 1.51 24.23
N PHE A 11 -12.99 1.45 23.65
CA PHE A 11 -13.16 1.31 22.22
C PHE A 11 -12.63 2.59 21.55
N ALA A 12 -11.47 2.49 20.88
CA ALA A 12 -11.03 3.51 19.97
C ALA A 12 -12.04 3.54 18.80
N ALA A 13 -12.81 4.61 18.71
CA ALA A 13 -13.65 4.86 17.55
C ALA A 13 -12.74 5.08 16.35
N VAL A 14 -12.68 4.11 15.45
CA VAL A 14 -12.13 4.32 14.11
C VAL A 14 -13.06 5.33 13.45
N LEU A 15 -12.60 6.57 13.34
CA LEU A 15 -13.26 7.60 12.54
C LEU A 15 -13.31 7.06 11.10
N ALA A 16 -14.52 6.78 10.62
CA ALA A 16 -14.76 6.49 9.22
C ALA A 16 -14.40 7.75 8.42
N LEU A 17 -13.18 7.76 7.87
CA LEU A 17 -12.74 8.79 6.96
C LEU A 17 -13.59 8.67 5.69
N ASN A 18 -14.28 9.75 5.31
CA ASN A 18 -15.02 9.78 4.06
C ASN A 18 -14.04 9.66 2.90
N PRO A 19 -14.13 8.61 2.07
CA PRO A 19 -13.22 8.45 0.94
C PRO A 19 -13.41 9.64 -0.02
N VAL A 20 -12.29 10.17 -0.52
CA VAL A 20 -12.31 11.04 -1.68
C VAL A 20 -13.02 10.28 -2.79
N ARG A 21 -14.10 10.83 -3.34
CA ARG A 21 -14.65 10.37 -4.61
C ARG A 21 -13.66 10.75 -5.70
N VAL A 22 -12.77 9.82 -6.04
CA VAL A 22 -12.18 9.77 -7.38
C VAL A 22 -13.33 9.33 -8.28
N ASP A 23 -13.60 10.05 -9.36
CA ASP A 23 -14.71 9.70 -10.25
C ASP A 23 -14.55 8.25 -10.70
N ALA A 24 -15.67 7.49 -10.70
CA ALA A 24 -15.66 6.07 -11.03
C ALA A 24 -15.06 5.88 -12.44
N GLY A 25 -13.84 5.34 -12.49
CA GLY A 25 -13.10 5.11 -13.74
C GLY A 25 -11.70 5.71 -13.79
N ASP A 26 -11.32 6.58 -12.86
CA ASP A 26 -9.97 7.16 -12.86
C ASP A 26 -8.97 6.25 -12.14
N VAL A 27 -7.84 5.97 -12.80
CA VAL A 27 -6.68 5.31 -12.21
C VAL A 27 -5.77 6.37 -11.63
N VAL A 28 -5.49 6.26 -10.33
CA VAL A 28 -4.66 7.22 -9.60
C VAL A 28 -3.19 6.88 -9.77
N TYR A 29 -2.38 7.85 -10.17
CA TYR A 29 -0.91 7.74 -10.27
C TYR A 29 -0.21 8.64 -9.25
N SER A 30 -0.80 9.78 -8.92
CA SER A 30 -0.30 10.77 -7.98
C SER A 30 -1.45 11.67 -7.53
N CYS A 31 -1.20 12.53 -6.57
CA CYS A 31 -2.14 13.57 -6.14
C CYS A 31 -1.56 14.96 -6.44
N VAL A 32 -2.38 15.87 -6.93
CA VAL A 32 -1.95 17.27 -7.08
C VAL A 32 -2.03 17.96 -5.72
N THR A 33 -0.88 18.34 -5.18
CA THR A 33 -0.79 19.04 -3.89
C THR A 33 0.41 20.00 -3.88
N GLU A 34 0.29 21.10 -3.14
CA GLU A 34 1.43 22.00 -2.85
C GLU A 34 2.25 21.50 -1.65
N ASP A 35 1.72 20.57 -0.90
CA ASP A 35 2.37 19.94 0.25
C ASP A 35 3.43 18.92 -0.17
N LYS A 36 4.45 18.76 0.67
CA LYS A 36 5.47 17.71 0.51
C LYS A 36 5.01 16.37 1.13
N ARG A 37 3.75 15.97 0.91
CA ARG A 37 3.26 14.63 1.26
C ARG A 37 3.55 13.66 0.12
N ILE A 38 4.02 12.46 0.46
CA ILE A 38 4.30 11.37 -0.49
C ILE A 38 3.84 10.04 0.13
N ALA A 39 3.49 9.07 -0.70
CA ALA A 39 3.18 7.73 -0.24
C ALA A 39 4.29 6.74 -0.61
N LEU A 40 4.86 6.05 0.39
CA LEU A 40 5.62 4.84 0.15
C LEU A 40 4.64 3.69 -0.03
N THR A 41 4.80 2.91 -1.10
CA THR A 41 3.96 1.75 -1.36
C THR A 41 4.83 0.54 -1.68
N PHE A 42 4.37 -0.63 -1.20
CA PHE A 42 5.06 -1.90 -1.37
C PHE A 42 4.11 -2.91 -1.99
N ASP A 43 4.55 -3.60 -3.05
CA ASP A 43 3.77 -4.60 -3.77
C ASP A 43 4.32 -6.00 -3.51
N ASP A 44 3.49 -7.01 -3.82
CA ASP A 44 3.78 -8.44 -3.86
C ASP A 44 3.84 -9.16 -2.51
N GLY A 45 3.94 -8.45 -1.39
CA GLY A 45 4.00 -9.05 -0.06
C GLY A 45 2.75 -9.82 0.39
N PRO A 46 2.81 -10.30 1.64
CA PRO A 46 3.93 -10.25 2.56
C PRO A 46 5.03 -11.27 2.26
N HIS A 47 6.28 -10.95 2.63
CA HIS A 47 7.42 -11.85 2.57
C HIS A 47 8.01 -12.10 3.99
N PRO A 48 8.41 -13.35 4.34
CA PRO A 48 8.80 -13.70 5.71
C PRO A 48 10.08 -13.03 6.23
N VAL A 49 10.86 -12.42 5.34
CA VAL A 49 12.11 -11.74 5.71
C VAL A 49 12.01 -10.24 5.40
N TYR A 50 11.76 -9.89 4.14
CA TYR A 50 11.88 -8.50 3.70
C TYR A 50 10.76 -7.60 4.22
N THR A 51 9.53 -8.09 4.31
CA THR A 51 8.44 -7.32 4.92
C THR A 51 8.74 -6.99 6.39
N GLU A 52 9.25 -7.97 7.16
CA GLU A 52 9.63 -7.75 8.56
C GLU A 52 10.77 -6.71 8.69
N GLU A 53 11.76 -6.76 7.80
CA GLU A 53 12.85 -5.79 7.80
C GLU A 53 12.36 -4.38 7.43
N ILE A 54 11.48 -4.27 6.43
CA ILE A 54 10.86 -3.01 6.02
C ILE A 54 10.01 -2.43 7.15
N LEU A 55 9.19 -3.25 7.81
CA LEU A 55 8.39 -2.81 8.96
C LEU A 55 9.27 -2.25 10.09
N SER A 56 10.41 -2.92 10.37
CA SER A 56 11.37 -2.42 11.35
C SER A 56 11.96 -1.06 10.98
N ILE A 57 12.26 -0.84 9.69
CA ILE A 57 12.77 0.43 9.21
C ILE A 57 11.69 1.53 9.32
N LEU A 58 10.46 1.23 8.90
CA LEU A 58 9.35 2.19 8.97
C LEU A 58 9.05 2.60 10.42
N ASP A 59 9.10 1.65 11.36
CA ASP A 59 8.90 1.89 12.80
C ASP A 59 10.02 2.76 13.39
N GLU A 60 11.27 2.56 12.99
CA GLU A 60 12.43 3.37 13.43
C GLU A 60 12.21 4.87 13.15
N TYR A 61 11.58 5.21 12.02
CA TYR A 61 11.26 6.59 11.64
C TYR A 61 9.85 7.02 11.99
N GLY A 62 9.02 6.14 12.56
CA GLY A 62 7.63 6.43 12.93
C GLY A 62 6.72 6.78 11.76
N ILE A 63 7.02 6.26 10.56
CA ILE A 63 6.27 6.54 9.34
C ILE A 63 5.32 5.40 8.97
N LYS A 64 4.26 5.74 8.23
CA LYS A 64 3.30 4.75 7.71
C LYS A 64 3.40 4.66 6.18
N ALA A 65 3.04 3.48 5.67
CA ALA A 65 3.09 3.14 4.26
C ALA A 65 1.83 2.38 3.85
N THR A 66 1.69 2.09 2.55
CA THR A 66 0.62 1.25 2.02
C THR A 66 1.22 0.00 1.40
N PHE A 67 0.74 -1.18 1.79
CA PHE A 67 1.16 -2.49 1.28
C PHE A 67 0.05 -3.09 0.42
N PHE A 68 0.34 -3.39 -0.83
CA PHE A 68 -0.57 -4.06 -1.75
C PHE A 68 -0.29 -5.56 -1.75
N LEU A 69 -1.12 -6.31 -1.05
CA LEU A 69 -0.89 -7.72 -0.78
C LEU A 69 -1.40 -8.61 -1.90
N ILE A 70 -0.61 -9.59 -2.31
CA ILE A 70 -1.09 -10.72 -3.10
C ILE A 70 -1.83 -11.69 -2.18
N GLY A 71 -3.06 -12.09 -2.55
CA GLY A 71 -3.91 -12.93 -1.72
C GLY A 71 -3.25 -14.24 -1.29
N VAL A 72 -2.61 -14.98 -2.21
CA VAL A 72 -1.89 -16.23 -1.88
C VAL A 72 -0.75 -16.01 -0.89
N ASN A 73 -0.07 -14.85 -0.90
CA ASN A 73 0.99 -14.54 0.05
C ASN A 73 0.41 -14.15 1.43
N ALA A 74 -0.71 -13.42 1.44
CA ALA A 74 -1.44 -13.11 2.67
C ALA A 74 -1.93 -14.37 3.38
N GLU A 75 -2.40 -15.39 2.64
CA GLU A 75 -2.76 -16.71 3.18
C GLU A 75 -1.54 -17.51 3.65
N ALA A 76 -0.40 -17.39 2.96
CA ALA A 76 0.82 -18.11 3.32
C ALA A 76 1.52 -17.52 4.56
N TYR A 77 1.44 -16.19 4.76
CA TYR A 77 2.13 -15.46 5.83
C TYR A 77 1.19 -14.54 6.62
N PRO A 78 0.08 -15.07 7.16
CA PRO A 78 -0.96 -14.25 7.78
C PRO A 78 -0.48 -13.46 9.01
N GLU A 79 0.55 -13.95 9.70
CA GLU A 79 1.13 -13.27 10.87
C GLU A 79 1.80 -11.94 10.48
N ILE A 80 2.44 -11.92 9.29
CA ILE A 80 3.17 -10.74 8.82
C ILE A 80 2.17 -9.68 8.39
N ALA A 81 1.16 -10.04 7.60
CA ALA A 81 0.13 -9.10 7.21
C ALA A 81 -0.68 -8.55 8.41
N ARG A 82 -0.87 -9.36 9.49
CA ARG A 82 -1.42 -8.81 10.75
C ARG A 82 -0.50 -7.79 11.39
N LYS A 83 0.82 -7.97 11.34
CA LYS A 83 1.78 -6.98 11.85
C LYS A 83 1.72 -5.68 11.06
N GLU A 84 1.63 -5.74 9.73
CA GLU A 84 1.45 -4.56 8.88
C GLU A 84 0.22 -3.75 9.31
N ALA A 85 -0.94 -4.41 9.43
CA ALA A 85 -2.18 -3.77 9.86
C ALA A 85 -2.11 -3.24 11.31
N ALA A 86 -1.56 -4.05 12.25
CA ALA A 86 -1.44 -3.68 13.66
C ALA A 86 -0.47 -2.51 13.88
N ALA A 87 0.56 -2.40 13.04
CA ALA A 87 1.48 -1.26 13.04
C ALA A 87 0.84 0.02 12.44
N GLY A 88 -0.39 -0.05 11.94
CA GLY A 88 -1.11 1.09 11.38
C GLY A 88 -0.73 1.43 9.94
N HIS A 89 -0.15 0.49 9.21
CA HIS A 89 0.01 0.61 7.77
C HIS A 89 -1.31 0.36 7.06
N GLU A 90 -1.49 0.93 5.89
CA GLU A 90 -2.63 0.68 5.04
C GLU A 90 -2.41 -0.56 4.19
N LEU A 91 -3.45 -1.41 4.06
CA LEU A 91 -3.42 -2.57 3.20
C LEU A 91 -4.25 -2.33 1.95
N GLY A 92 -3.73 -2.70 0.79
CA GLY A 92 -4.38 -2.71 -0.50
C GLY A 92 -4.47 -4.14 -1.07
N ASN A 93 -5.34 -4.32 -2.06
CA ASN A 93 -5.48 -5.56 -2.81
C ASN A 93 -4.55 -5.55 -4.04
N HIS A 94 -3.74 -6.59 -4.22
CA HIS A 94 -2.87 -6.77 -5.39
C HIS A 94 -3.25 -8.00 -6.21
N SER A 95 -4.56 -8.28 -6.32
CA SER A 95 -5.17 -9.52 -6.83
C SER A 95 -4.89 -10.74 -5.94
N TYR A 96 -5.51 -11.86 -6.26
CA TYR A 96 -5.28 -13.10 -5.51
C TYR A 96 -3.99 -13.80 -5.90
N SER A 97 -3.74 -13.96 -7.21
CA SER A 97 -2.64 -14.77 -7.73
C SER A 97 -1.59 -13.97 -8.53
N HIS A 98 -1.63 -12.64 -8.47
CA HIS A 98 -0.81 -11.76 -9.29
C HIS A 98 -1.05 -11.93 -10.81
N ALA A 99 -2.31 -12.19 -11.22
CA ALA A 99 -2.69 -12.34 -12.61
C ALA A 99 -2.61 -11.02 -13.41
N ASP A 100 -2.29 -11.10 -14.71
CA ASP A 100 -2.38 -9.94 -15.63
C ASP A 100 -3.85 -9.54 -15.83
N LEU A 101 -4.33 -8.59 -15.00
CA LEU A 101 -5.72 -8.14 -15.00
C LEU A 101 -6.03 -7.23 -16.20
N GLY A 102 -5.03 -6.65 -16.84
CA GLY A 102 -5.22 -5.78 -17.99
C GLY A 102 -5.71 -6.52 -19.24
N LYS A 103 -5.48 -7.83 -19.31
CA LYS A 103 -5.90 -8.69 -20.43
C LYS A 103 -6.94 -9.74 -20.04
N ALA A 104 -7.21 -9.89 -18.75
CA ALA A 104 -8.16 -10.87 -18.25
C ALA A 104 -9.60 -10.43 -18.56
N GLY A 105 -10.46 -11.39 -18.91
CA GLY A 105 -11.88 -11.13 -19.05
C GLY A 105 -12.55 -10.90 -17.69
N TYR A 106 -13.67 -10.15 -17.71
CA TYR A 106 -14.39 -9.68 -16.53
C TYR A 106 -14.60 -10.72 -15.42
N GLY A 107 -15.01 -11.96 -15.76
CA GLY A 107 -15.21 -13.01 -14.75
C GLY A 107 -13.94 -13.44 -14.03
N THR A 108 -12.78 -13.40 -14.70
CA THR A 108 -11.47 -13.67 -14.09
C THR A 108 -11.06 -12.49 -13.19
N VAL A 109 -11.23 -11.27 -13.69
CA VAL A 109 -10.96 -10.05 -12.90
C VAL A 109 -11.77 -10.04 -11.61
N CYS A 110 -13.07 -10.28 -11.68
CA CYS A 110 -13.93 -10.34 -10.50
C CYS A 110 -13.42 -11.37 -9.49
N ARG A 111 -13.10 -12.58 -9.94
CA ARG A 111 -12.60 -13.64 -9.05
C ARG A 111 -11.28 -13.25 -8.38
N GLU A 112 -10.33 -12.70 -9.11
CA GLU A 112 -9.03 -12.27 -8.57
C GLU A 112 -9.18 -11.17 -7.51
N ILE A 113 -10.09 -10.23 -7.71
CA ILE A 113 -10.38 -9.18 -6.73
C ILE A 113 -11.06 -9.77 -5.49
N ASP A 114 -12.13 -10.58 -5.70
CA ASP A 114 -12.95 -11.10 -4.60
C ASP A 114 -12.16 -12.10 -3.73
N GLU A 115 -11.33 -12.96 -4.34
CA GLU A 115 -10.47 -13.91 -3.62
C GLU A 115 -9.34 -13.16 -2.88
N GLY A 116 -8.74 -12.11 -3.47
CA GLY A 116 -7.75 -11.25 -2.81
C GLY A 116 -8.35 -10.52 -1.60
N GLU A 117 -9.53 -9.91 -1.74
CA GLU A 117 -10.23 -9.27 -0.61
C GLU A 117 -10.55 -10.27 0.50
N ARG A 118 -11.03 -11.47 0.12
CA ARG A 118 -11.34 -12.53 1.09
C ARG A 118 -10.10 -12.96 1.87
N ALA A 119 -8.95 -13.14 1.21
CA ALA A 119 -7.69 -13.52 1.86
C ALA A 119 -7.27 -12.51 2.92
N VAL A 120 -7.42 -11.21 2.64
CA VAL A 120 -7.15 -10.14 3.61
C VAL A 120 -8.21 -10.12 4.72
N TRP A 121 -9.51 -10.18 4.37
CA TRP A 121 -10.60 -10.12 5.34
C TRP A 121 -10.60 -11.28 6.33
N GLU A 122 -10.53 -12.53 5.84
CA GLU A 122 -10.60 -13.73 6.69
C GLU A 122 -9.41 -13.84 7.66
N ASN A 123 -8.26 -13.28 7.28
CA ASN A 123 -7.07 -13.34 8.11
C ASN A 123 -6.93 -12.19 9.11
N PHE A 124 -7.43 -10.97 8.78
CA PHE A 124 -7.12 -9.76 9.57
C PHE A 124 -8.35 -8.92 9.91
N GLU A 125 -9.55 -9.29 9.43
CA GLU A 125 -10.77 -8.47 9.55
C GLU A 125 -10.58 -7.03 8.99
N TYR A 126 -9.68 -6.90 8.02
CA TYR A 126 -9.32 -5.62 7.39
C TYR A 126 -10.00 -5.48 6.04
N ARG A 127 -10.77 -4.41 5.86
CA ARG A 127 -11.43 -4.12 4.59
C ARG A 127 -10.66 -3.07 3.80
N THR A 128 -10.03 -3.50 2.72
CA THR A 128 -9.33 -2.59 1.81
C THR A 128 -10.28 -1.91 0.82
N ARG A 129 -9.91 -0.72 0.37
CA ARG A 129 -10.58 0.06 -0.68
C ARG A 129 -9.63 0.43 -1.82
N LEU A 130 -8.39 0.01 -1.74
CA LEU A 130 -7.38 0.25 -2.74
C LEU A 130 -7.08 -1.04 -3.49
N LEU A 131 -7.06 -0.96 -4.82
CA LEU A 131 -6.67 -2.05 -5.71
C LEU A 131 -5.55 -1.55 -6.60
N ARG A 132 -4.42 -2.24 -6.58
CA ARG A 132 -3.35 -2.01 -7.54
C ARG A 132 -3.29 -3.19 -8.51
N PRO A 133 -3.45 -2.96 -9.83
CA PRO A 133 -3.33 -4.05 -10.79
C PRO A 133 -1.89 -4.52 -10.89
N PRO A 134 -1.62 -5.84 -10.93
CA PRO A 134 -0.31 -6.40 -11.17
C PRO A 134 0.37 -5.80 -12.41
N GLY A 135 1.63 -5.36 -12.23
CA GLY A 135 2.41 -4.70 -13.28
C GLY A 135 1.82 -3.36 -13.76
N GLY A 136 0.87 -2.77 -13.05
CA GLY A 136 0.18 -1.54 -13.45
C GLY A 136 -0.70 -1.70 -14.70
N CYS A 137 -1.01 -2.93 -15.11
CA CYS A 137 -1.78 -3.21 -16.32
C CYS A 137 -3.28 -3.26 -16.05
N TRP A 138 -4.04 -2.40 -16.69
CA TRP A 138 -5.49 -2.33 -16.52
C TRP A 138 -6.22 -2.16 -17.87
N GLY A 139 -7.51 -2.47 -17.86
CA GLY A 139 -8.42 -2.36 -19.00
C GLY A 139 -9.86 -2.18 -18.52
N ASP A 140 -10.80 -2.02 -19.44
CA ASP A 140 -12.20 -1.68 -19.15
C ASP A 140 -12.88 -2.68 -18.18
N ASP A 141 -12.59 -3.98 -18.32
CA ASP A 141 -13.15 -5.02 -17.44
C ASP A 141 -12.66 -4.85 -15.98
N LEU A 142 -11.41 -4.42 -15.79
CA LEU A 142 -10.87 -4.14 -14.45
C LEU A 142 -11.48 -2.87 -13.86
N VAL A 143 -11.52 -1.79 -14.63
CA VAL A 143 -12.12 -0.51 -14.20
C VAL A 143 -13.57 -0.73 -13.77
N ARG A 144 -14.35 -1.46 -14.58
CA ARG A 144 -15.73 -1.81 -14.27
C ARG A 144 -15.83 -2.65 -12.98
N ALA A 145 -15.04 -3.73 -12.87
CA ALA A 145 -15.11 -4.63 -11.72
C ALA A 145 -14.70 -3.94 -10.41
N ALA A 146 -13.68 -3.07 -10.46
CA ALA A 146 -13.23 -2.25 -9.34
C ALA A 146 -14.32 -1.26 -8.89
N SER A 147 -14.93 -0.54 -9.85
CA SER A 147 -16.00 0.42 -9.59
C SER A 147 -17.23 -0.25 -8.94
N GLU A 148 -17.64 -1.42 -9.42
CA GLU A 148 -18.78 -2.18 -8.85
C GLU A 148 -18.53 -2.67 -7.43
N ARG A 149 -17.28 -2.64 -6.95
CA ARG A 149 -16.82 -3.07 -5.61
C ARG A 149 -16.34 -1.93 -4.73
N ASP A 150 -16.54 -0.69 -5.15
CA ASP A 150 -16.06 0.53 -4.47
C ASP A 150 -14.54 0.55 -4.25
N TYR A 151 -13.76 -0.01 -5.17
CA TYR A 151 -12.32 0.10 -5.17
C TYR A 151 -11.83 1.34 -5.93
N THR A 152 -10.80 1.99 -5.39
CA THR A 152 -9.97 2.97 -6.08
C THR A 152 -8.79 2.24 -6.72
N LEU A 153 -8.62 2.39 -8.05
CA LEU A 153 -7.46 1.86 -8.76
C LEU A 153 -6.26 2.79 -8.54
N VAL A 154 -5.15 2.22 -8.05
CA VAL A 154 -3.94 2.97 -7.69
C VAL A 154 -2.74 2.38 -8.41
N CYS A 155 -2.04 3.20 -9.20
CA CYS A 155 -0.73 2.92 -9.76
C CYS A 155 0.34 3.73 -9.00
N TRP A 156 1.36 4.22 -9.69
CA TRP A 156 2.47 4.98 -9.12
C TRP A 156 2.96 6.04 -10.10
N SER A 157 3.64 7.05 -9.59
CA SER A 157 4.30 8.10 -10.38
C SER A 157 5.83 7.93 -10.42
N VAL A 158 6.41 7.26 -9.40
CA VAL A 158 7.85 6.98 -9.34
C VAL A 158 8.07 5.47 -9.21
N ASP A 159 8.61 4.84 -10.26
CA ASP A 159 9.04 3.44 -10.26
C ASP A 159 10.51 3.36 -9.83
N THR A 160 10.79 2.72 -8.72
CA THR A 160 12.15 2.55 -8.19
C THR A 160 12.95 1.49 -8.93
N ARG A 161 12.26 0.56 -9.60
CA ARG A 161 12.80 -0.62 -10.29
C ARG A 161 13.61 -1.55 -9.38
N ASP A 162 13.26 -1.59 -8.09
CA ASP A 162 13.86 -2.52 -7.13
C ASP A 162 13.60 -3.99 -7.51
N TRP A 163 12.43 -4.29 -8.08
CA TRP A 163 12.06 -5.58 -8.66
C TRP A 163 13.04 -6.08 -9.74
N ALA A 164 13.75 -5.18 -10.40
CA ALA A 164 14.77 -5.50 -11.41
C ALA A 164 16.17 -5.63 -10.79
N HIS A 165 16.29 -5.77 -9.46
CA HIS A 165 17.54 -5.80 -8.71
C HIS A 165 18.44 -4.59 -8.98
N THR A 166 17.84 -3.43 -9.20
CA THR A 166 18.56 -2.17 -9.33
C THR A 166 19.37 -1.92 -8.04
N PRO A 167 20.68 -1.63 -8.11
CA PRO A 167 21.47 -1.37 -6.93
C PRO A 167 20.88 -0.28 -6.05
N SER A 168 20.89 -0.46 -4.72
CA SER A 168 20.28 0.46 -3.74
C SER A 168 20.66 1.92 -3.94
N GLY A 169 21.94 2.21 -4.25
CA GLY A 169 22.40 3.57 -4.56
C GLY A 169 21.75 4.18 -5.80
N LYS A 170 21.39 3.35 -6.80
CA LYS A 170 20.70 3.83 -8.01
C LYS A 170 19.20 4.05 -7.75
N ILE A 171 18.59 3.22 -6.90
CA ILE A 171 17.25 3.46 -6.41
C ILE A 171 17.18 4.82 -5.68
N VAL A 172 18.13 5.05 -4.76
CA VAL A 172 18.24 6.33 -4.03
C VAL A 172 18.38 7.51 -5.00
N GLU A 173 19.29 7.43 -5.96
CA GLU A 173 19.49 8.47 -6.96
C GLU A 173 18.21 8.78 -7.75
N ASN A 174 17.52 7.73 -8.25
CA ASN A 174 16.28 7.84 -9.00
C ASN A 174 15.18 8.53 -8.19
N VAL A 175 14.92 8.04 -6.97
CA VAL A 175 13.86 8.61 -6.11
C VAL A 175 14.17 10.06 -5.75
N MET A 176 15.40 10.37 -5.34
CA MET A 176 15.79 11.74 -4.97
C MET A 176 15.70 12.76 -6.12
N GLN A 177 15.84 12.30 -7.36
CA GLN A 177 15.76 13.16 -8.55
C GLN A 177 14.33 13.38 -9.06
N ASN A 178 13.44 12.41 -8.84
CA ASN A 178 12.12 12.38 -9.49
C ASN A 178 10.95 12.55 -8.53
N THR A 179 11.18 12.60 -7.20
CA THR A 179 10.09 12.73 -6.23
C THR A 179 9.66 14.16 -6.04
N ALA A 180 8.37 14.41 -6.11
CA ALA A 180 7.69 15.66 -5.78
C ALA A 180 6.56 15.42 -4.77
N GLY A 181 5.98 16.49 -4.23
CA GLY A 181 4.77 16.38 -3.40
C GLY A 181 3.62 15.77 -4.18
N GLY A 182 2.90 14.85 -3.55
CA GLY A 182 1.79 14.13 -4.17
C GLY A 182 2.16 12.82 -4.84
N ASP A 183 3.46 12.47 -4.91
CA ASP A 183 3.90 11.24 -5.55
C ASP A 183 3.58 9.97 -4.75
N ILE A 184 3.30 8.91 -5.51
CA ILE A 184 3.19 7.54 -5.05
C ILE A 184 4.42 6.79 -5.53
N LEU A 185 5.24 6.31 -4.60
CA LEU A 185 6.52 5.64 -4.87
C LEU A 185 6.31 4.12 -4.84
N LEU A 186 6.64 3.43 -5.94
CA LEU A 186 6.59 1.98 -6.04
C LEU A 186 7.87 1.35 -5.53
N PHE A 187 7.72 0.48 -4.56
CA PHE A 187 8.69 -0.50 -4.08
C PHE A 187 8.04 -1.87 -4.01
N HIS A 188 8.84 -2.90 -3.71
CA HIS A 188 8.35 -4.26 -3.47
C HIS A 188 8.92 -4.78 -2.15
N ASP A 189 8.07 -5.40 -1.35
CA ASP A 189 8.48 -6.13 -0.14
C ASP A 189 8.61 -7.65 -0.39
N TYR A 190 8.27 -8.08 -1.61
CA TYR A 190 8.55 -9.42 -2.12
C TYR A 190 9.23 -9.36 -3.48
N VAL A 191 10.52 -9.67 -3.55
CA VAL A 191 11.26 -9.88 -4.80
C VAL A 191 11.96 -11.24 -4.73
N TYR A 192 12.11 -11.89 -5.89
CA TYR A 192 12.84 -13.16 -5.96
C TYR A 192 14.33 -12.91 -5.75
N GLY A 193 14.97 -13.62 -4.79
CA GLY A 193 16.38 -13.43 -4.44
C GLY A 193 16.62 -12.27 -3.48
N ASP A 194 17.77 -11.61 -3.60
CA ASP A 194 18.16 -10.54 -2.69
C ASP A 194 17.45 -9.24 -3.02
N SER A 195 16.75 -8.66 -2.04
CA SER A 195 16.05 -7.38 -2.19
C SER A 195 16.96 -6.20 -1.89
N PRO A 196 17.09 -5.22 -2.82
CA PRO A 196 17.81 -3.98 -2.56
C PRO A 196 16.99 -2.96 -1.75
N THR A 197 15.69 -3.22 -1.54
CA THR A 197 14.73 -2.27 -0.97
C THR A 197 15.05 -1.87 0.46
N PRO A 198 15.36 -2.78 1.41
CA PRO A 198 15.67 -2.39 2.78
C PRO A 198 16.89 -1.46 2.87
N GLU A 199 17.96 -1.77 2.12
CA GLU A 199 19.15 -0.92 2.08
C GLU A 199 18.85 0.47 1.49
N ALA A 200 18.07 0.52 0.41
CA ALA A 200 17.65 1.78 -0.20
C ALA A 200 16.82 2.64 0.76
N LEU A 201 15.86 2.04 1.48
CA LEU A 201 14.99 2.75 2.44
C LEU A 201 15.77 3.38 3.60
N ARG A 202 16.77 2.68 4.16
CA ARG A 202 17.64 3.22 5.23
C ARG A 202 18.36 4.50 4.83
N VAL A 203 18.59 4.70 3.54
CA VAL A 203 19.23 5.92 3.01
C VAL A 203 18.20 6.95 2.57
N LEU A 204 17.10 6.50 1.94
CA LEU A 204 16.07 7.38 1.38
C LEU A 204 15.25 8.10 2.43
N ILE A 205 14.75 7.37 3.43
CA ILE A 205 13.82 7.93 4.41
C ILE A 205 14.41 9.16 5.10
N PRO A 206 15.61 9.09 5.74
CA PRO A 206 16.17 10.26 6.38
C PRO A 206 16.43 11.42 5.40
N LYS A 207 16.86 11.14 4.16
CA LYS A 207 17.10 12.19 3.15
C LYS A 207 15.82 12.91 2.74
N LEU A 208 14.71 12.18 2.58
CA LEU A 208 13.42 12.76 2.23
C LEU A 208 12.84 13.56 3.40
N LEU A 209 12.98 13.06 4.64
CA LEU A 209 12.60 13.79 5.86
C LEU A 209 13.40 15.10 6.00
N ASP A 210 14.71 15.07 5.76
CA ASP A 210 15.60 16.26 5.79
C ASP A 210 15.21 17.30 4.72
N GLN A 211 14.64 16.83 3.59
CA GLN A 211 14.07 17.72 2.57
C GLN A 211 12.66 18.22 2.92
N GLY A 212 12.10 17.82 4.06
CA GLY A 212 10.79 18.21 4.56
C GLY A 212 9.62 17.44 3.96
N TYR A 213 9.86 16.29 3.33
CA TYR A 213 8.78 15.39 2.92
C TYR A 213 8.13 14.73 4.15
N ARG A 214 6.83 14.48 4.05
CA ARG A 214 6.04 13.74 5.03
C ARG A 214 5.50 12.49 4.37
N PHE A 215 5.70 11.35 5.02
CA PHE A 215 5.18 10.08 4.55
C PHE A 215 3.76 9.87 5.08
N VAL A 216 2.86 9.55 4.18
CA VAL A 216 1.44 9.27 4.47
C VAL A 216 1.01 8.00 3.73
N THR A 217 -0.10 7.40 4.14
CA THR A 217 -0.72 6.33 3.38
C THR A 217 -1.34 6.86 2.08
N VAL A 218 -1.66 5.97 1.13
CA VAL A 218 -2.31 6.39 -0.12
C VAL A 218 -3.66 7.05 0.16
N SER A 219 -4.47 6.47 1.06
CA SER A 219 -5.75 7.07 1.41
C SER A 219 -5.60 8.46 2.05
N GLU A 220 -4.60 8.67 2.89
CA GLU A 220 -4.29 9.98 3.46
C GLU A 220 -3.79 10.96 2.40
N LEU A 221 -2.97 10.49 1.43
CA LEU A 221 -2.49 11.32 0.32
C LEU A 221 -3.64 11.82 -0.55
N LEU A 222 -4.64 10.97 -0.80
CA LEU A 222 -5.80 11.28 -1.65
C LEU A 222 -6.87 12.11 -0.93
N GLN A 223 -6.79 12.27 0.39
CA GLN A 223 -7.71 13.16 1.10
C GLN A 223 -7.39 14.62 0.76
N LYS A 224 -8.40 15.34 0.26
CA LYS A 224 -8.30 16.80 0.13
C LYS A 224 -8.21 17.41 1.52
N ASP A 225 -7.27 18.33 1.71
CA ASP A 225 -7.24 19.10 2.95
C ASP A 225 -8.62 19.73 3.18
N ALA A 226 -9.23 19.44 4.34
CA ALA A 226 -10.55 19.99 4.70
C ALA A 226 -10.39 21.49 4.99
N GLY A 227 -10.23 22.31 3.93
CA GLY A 227 -9.97 23.73 4.10
C GLY A 227 -9.76 24.56 2.83
N GLN A 228 -10.04 23.99 1.64
CA GLN A 228 -10.10 24.82 0.41
C GLN A 228 -11.47 24.78 -0.24
#